data_db3f540cce122a6a230148f9851bee69
#
_entry.id   db3f540cce122a6a230148f9851bee69
#
_cell.length_a   1.000
_cell.length_b   1.000
_cell.length_c   1.000
_cell.angle_alpha   90.00
_cell.angle_beta   90.00
_cell.angle_gamma   90.00
#
_symmetry.space_group_name_H-M   'P 1'
#
loop_
_entity.id
_entity.type
_entity.pdbx_description
1 polymer ?
#
loop_
_entity_poly.entity_id
_entity_poly.type
_entity_poly.pdbx_seq_one_letter_code
_entity_poly.pdbx_strand_id
1 'polypeptide(L)'
;MAIAQQVEEKKGMREAMMFLQNYGITLNLAAKIYQEYGPKLYSIIKENPYKLADDIPGVGFKMADEIAKKAGIFTDSDYRIKAGLLYILLQASANGHTYLPQKELFSQAADLLKVEPSAMEKHLMDMQIDRKVVVKTVPDSEPPEYLVYSSHYYYLELNTARMLHDLNIRGDIPETEIRANLAKIQKRDQIHLDELQEKAVFEAVNSGLLVITGGPGTGKTTTINAIIQYFENEGMEILLAAPTGRAAKRMTETTGYEARTIHRMLELVPSGIPDSGSMAGNNASGKNVSFSSGGMHFDRNEENPLDADVIIIDEMSMVD
;
A
#
# COMPACT_ATOMS: atom_id res chain seq x y z
N MET A 1 23.01 38.77 -14.24
CA MET A 1 23.06 37.79 -13.11
C MET A 1 22.42 36.44 -13.48
N ALA A 2 21.23 36.36 -14.04
CA ALA A 2 20.55 35.08 -14.33
C ALA A 2 21.31 34.13 -15.28
N ILE A 3 21.95 34.66 -16.35
CA ILE A 3 22.67 33.83 -17.33
C ILE A 3 23.93 33.21 -16.71
N ALA A 4 24.67 33.94 -15.90
CA ALA A 4 25.88 33.42 -15.22
C ALA A 4 25.54 32.30 -14.24
N GLN A 5 24.41 32.43 -13.52
CA GLN A 5 23.91 31.46 -12.58
C GLN A 5 23.46 30.17 -13.27
N GLN A 6 22.75 30.28 -14.41
CA GLN A 6 22.36 29.12 -15.23
C GLN A 6 23.57 28.40 -15.86
N VAL A 7 24.61 29.12 -16.22
CA VAL A 7 25.85 28.52 -16.76
C VAL A 7 26.59 27.74 -15.65
N GLU A 8 26.63 28.29 -14.43
CA GLU A 8 27.28 27.65 -13.29
C GLU A 8 26.52 26.40 -12.84
N GLU A 9 25.18 26.44 -12.79
CA GLU A 9 24.32 25.26 -12.55
C GLU A 9 24.52 24.15 -13.59
N LYS A 10 24.52 24.49 -14.86
CA LYS A 10 24.76 23.50 -15.94
C LYS A 10 26.16 22.90 -15.88
N LYS A 11 27.17 23.68 -15.46
CA LYS A 11 28.52 23.19 -15.26
C LYS A 11 28.59 22.21 -14.09
N GLY A 12 28.01 22.58 -12.92
CA GLY A 12 27.94 21.72 -11.75
C GLY A 12 27.19 20.40 -12.02
N MET A 13 26.07 20.46 -12.75
CA MET A 13 25.31 19.28 -13.16
C MET A 13 26.16 18.36 -14.06
N ARG A 14 26.92 18.90 -15.01
CA ARG A 14 27.77 18.12 -15.90
C ARG A 14 28.91 17.44 -15.14
N GLU A 15 29.57 18.15 -14.22
CA GLU A 15 30.62 17.60 -13.36
C GLU A 15 30.08 16.49 -12.46
N ALA A 16 28.89 16.68 -11.87
CA ALA A 16 28.21 15.67 -11.08
C ALA A 16 27.83 14.42 -11.88
N MET A 17 27.34 14.58 -13.11
CA MET A 17 27.06 13.47 -14.00
C MET A 17 28.32 12.66 -14.32
N MET A 18 29.41 13.31 -14.62
CA MET A 18 30.70 12.64 -14.88
C MET A 18 31.20 11.90 -13.62
N PHE A 19 31.07 12.52 -12.45
CA PHE A 19 31.43 11.89 -11.19
C PHE A 19 30.59 10.64 -10.93
N LEU A 20 29.26 10.71 -11.09
CA LEU A 20 28.34 9.60 -10.85
C LEU A 20 28.51 8.46 -11.86
N GLN A 21 28.92 8.76 -13.09
CA GLN A 21 29.26 7.74 -14.09
C GLN A 21 30.40 6.81 -13.65
N ASN A 22 31.37 7.31 -12.89
CA ASN A 22 32.45 6.48 -12.33
C ASN A 22 31.93 5.39 -11.39
N TYR A 23 30.77 5.62 -10.80
CA TYR A 23 30.08 4.66 -9.95
C TYR A 23 29.10 3.76 -10.73
N GLY A 24 28.98 3.94 -12.04
CA GLY A 24 28.10 3.13 -12.89
C GLY A 24 26.65 3.63 -12.95
N ILE A 25 26.41 4.88 -12.53
CA ILE A 25 25.08 5.50 -12.56
C ILE A 25 24.80 6.04 -13.96
N THR A 26 23.60 5.76 -14.50
CA THR A 26 23.18 6.26 -15.81
C THR A 26 22.95 7.77 -15.81
N LEU A 27 23.08 8.43 -16.96
CA LEU A 27 22.91 9.88 -17.08
C LEU A 27 21.55 10.39 -16.56
N ASN A 28 20.46 9.67 -16.88
CA ASN A 28 19.12 10.05 -16.44
C ASN A 28 18.99 9.97 -14.91
N LEU A 29 19.56 8.96 -14.29
CA LEU A 29 19.54 8.79 -12.85
C LEU A 29 20.47 9.80 -12.17
N ALA A 30 21.64 10.08 -12.75
CA ALA A 30 22.58 11.10 -12.29
C ALA A 30 21.94 12.49 -12.28
N ALA A 31 21.12 12.81 -13.29
CA ALA A 31 20.35 14.06 -13.33
C ALA A 31 19.37 14.17 -12.16
N LYS A 32 18.62 13.10 -11.88
CA LYS A 32 17.69 13.06 -10.74
C LYS A 32 18.40 13.21 -9.39
N ILE A 33 19.53 12.51 -9.21
CA ILE A 33 20.36 12.62 -8.00
C ILE A 33 20.86 14.04 -7.79
N TYR A 34 21.33 14.68 -8.88
CA TYR A 34 21.79 16.07 -8.81
C TYR A 34 20.65 17.05 -8.54
N GLN A 35 19.47 16.84 -9.10
CA GLN A 35 18.29 17.67 -8.82
C GLN A 35 17.88 17.60 -7.33
N GLU A 36 17.98 16.43 -6.72
CA GLU A 36 17.62 16.22 -5.31
C GLU A 36 18.67 16.81 -4.35
N TYR A 37 19.94 16.51 -4.57
CA TYR A 37 20.99 16.80 -3.61
C TYR A 37 21.90 18.00 -3.99
N GLY A 38 21.90 18.40 -5.24
CA GLY A 38 22.82 19.41 -5.73
C GLY A 38 24.28 19.06 -5.41
N PRO A 39 25.09 20.03 -4.95
CA PRO A 39 26.50 19.80 -4.58
C PRO A 39 26.70 18.84 -3.39
N LYS A 40 25.67 18.61 -2.56
CA LYS A 40 25.74 17.69 -1.40
C LYS A 40 25.87 16.23 -1.82
N LEU A 41 25.60 15.91 -3.09
CA LEU A 41 25.73 14.54 -3.60
C LEU A 41 27.12 13.94 -3.37
N TYR A 42 28.19 14.76 -3.43
CA TYR A 42 29.57 14.28 -3.25
C TYR A 42 29.83 13.78 -1.82
N SER A 43 29.29 14.47 -0.80
CA SER A 43 29.40 14.00 0.57
C SER A 43 28.52 12.77 0.82
N ILE A 44 27.31 12.72 0.26
CA ILE A 44 26.39 11.57 0.38
C ILE A 44 27.03 10.32 -0.20
N ILE A 45 27.61 10.38 -1.41
CA ILE A 45 28.27 9.22 -2.04
C ILE A 45 29.44 8.72 -1.17
N LYS A 46 30.20 9.63 -0.55
CA LYS A 46 31.37 9.28 0.26
C LYS A 46 31.04 8.81 1.67
N GLU A 47 29.96 9.32 2.27
CA GLU A 47 29.62 9.07 3.66
C GLU A 47 28.53 7.99 3.81
N ASN A 48 27.45 8.11 3.05
CA ASN A 48 26.30 7.20 3.11
C ASN A 48 25.58 7.09 1.76
N PRO A 49 26.08 6.32 0.80
CA PRO A 49 25.41 6.13 -0.50
C PRO A 49 24.07 5.38 -0.40
N TYR A 50 23.78 4.69 0.71
CA TYR A 50 22.50 4.02 0.91
C TYR A 50 21.32 5.00 1.03
N LYS A 51 21.59 6.26 1.38
CA LYS A 51 20.60 7.33 1.35
C LYS A 51 19.99 7.53 -0.04
N LEU A 52 20.72 7.21 -1.10
CA LEU A 52 20.18 7.22 -2.46
C LEU A 52 19.02 6.24 -2.65
N ALA A 53 19.05 5.10 -1.94
CA ALA A 53 17.97 4.11 -2.02
C ALA A 53 16.71 4.55 -1.26
N ASP A 54 16.87 5.39 -0.23
CA ASP A 54 15.76 5.96 0.53
C ASP A 54 15.07 7.10 -0.26
N ASP A 55 15.86 7.98 -0.93
CA ASP A 55 15.39 9.26 -1.44
C ASP A 55 15.15 9.28 -2.96
N ILE A 56 15.76 8.38 -3.74
CA ILE A 56 15.73 8.43 -5.22
C ILE A 56 14.97 7.26 -5.83
N PRO A 57 13.79 7.48 -6.42
CA PRO A 57 13.08 6.44 -7.14
C PRO A 57 13.90 5.84 -8.27
N GLY A 58 14.09 4.52 -8.23
CA GLY A 58 14.89 3.76 -9.19
C GLY A 58 16.30 3.41 -8.70
N VAL A 59 16.71 3.88 -7.50
CA VAL A 59 17.92 3.39 -6.82
C VAL A 59 17.48 2.39 -5.76
N GLY A 60 17.84 1.10 -5.93
CA GLY A 60 17.63 0.08 -4.91
C GLY A 60 18.89 -0.19 -4.10
N PHE A 61 18.75 -0.96 -3.01
CA PHE A 61 19.86 -1.37 -2.14
C PHE A 61 21.07 -1.91 -2.91
N LYS A 62 20.85 -2.82 -3.88
CA LYS A 62 21.95 -3.43 -4.66
C LYS A 62 22.80 -2.39 -5.40
N MET A 63 22.17 -1.39 -5.99
CA MET A 63 22.87 -0.30 -6.68
C MET A 63 23.62 0.57 -5.67
N ALA A 64 23.01 0.93 -4.56
CA ALA A 64 23.66 1.67 -3.49
C ALA A 64 24.87 0.91 -2.91
N ASP A 65 24.75 -0.41 -2.77
CA ASP A 65 25.83 -1.29 -2.28
C ASP A 65 27.03 -1.34 -3.24
N GLU A 66 26.77 -1.38 -4.56
CA GLU A 66 27.84 -1.28 -5.57
C GLU A 66 28.54 0.11 -5.59
N ILE A 67 27.75 1.17 -5.36
CA ILE A 67 28.31 2.52 -5.22
C ILE A 67 29.18 2.59 -3.96
N ALA A 68 28.70 2.05 -2.84
CA ALA A 68 29.41 2.01 -1.57
C ALA A 68 30.75 1.27 -1.69
N LYS A 69 30.76 0.11 -2.34
CA LYS A 69 31.99 -0.65 -2.63
C LYS A 69 33.00 0.17 -3.43
N LYS A 70 32.56 0.86 -4.47
CA LYS A 70 33.42 1.72 -5.29
C LYS A 70 33.88 2.98 -4.53
N ALA A 71 33.09 3.48 -3.58
CA ALA A 71 33.46 4.58 -2.71
C ALA A 71 34.39 4.17 -1.58
N GLY A 72 34.69 2.87 -1.41
CA GLY A 72 35.57 2.34 -0.36
C GLY A 72 34.93 2.29 1.01
N ILE A 73 33.60 2.19 1.09
CA ILE A 73 32.87 2.04 2.35
C ILE A 73 32.98 0.59 2.83
N PHE A 74 33.26 0.40 4.11
CA PHE A 74 33.43 -0.91 4.72
C PHE A 74 32.15 -1.75 4.64
N THR A 75 32.34 -3.06 4.48
CA THR A 75 31.26 -4.05 4.33
C THR A 75 30.42 -4.23 5.60
N ASP A 76 30.92 -3.85 6.75
CA ASP A 76 30.28 -3.90 8.06
C ASP A 76 29.80 -2.51 8.56
N SER A 77 29.72 -1.53 7.67
CA SER A 77 29.25 -0.19 8.04
C SER A 77 27.81 -0.22 8.54
N ASP A 78 27.54 0.60 9.57
CA ASP A 78 26.21 0.74 10.19
C ASP A 78 25.13 1.03 9.13
N TYR A 79 25.46 1.91 8.17
CA TYR A 79 24.54 2.28 7.09
C TYR A 79 24.20 1.10 6.17
N ARG A 80 25.18 0.25 5.87
CA ARG A 80 24.99 -0.94 5.04
C ARG A 80 24.06 -1.95 5.71
N ILE A 81 24.30 -2.23 6.99
CA ILE A 81 23.52 -3.19 7.76
C ILE A 81 22.06 -2.71 7.86
N LYS A 82 21.84 -1.45 8.26
CA LYS A 82 20.50 -0.86 8.35
C LYS A 82 19.76 -0.86 7.01
N ALA A 83 20.42 -0.46 5.93
CA ALA A 83 19.84 -0.46 4.59
C ALA A 83 19.53 -1.89 4.09
N GLY A 84 20.37 -2.87 4.41
CA GLY A 84 20.16 -4.27 4.06
C GLY A 84 18.95 -4.89 4.79
N LEU A 85 18.78 -4.60 6.08
CA LEU A 85 17.62 -5.04 6.85
C LEU A 85 16.31 -4.47 6.27
N LEU A 86 16.28 -3.16 5.95
CA LEU A 86 15.11 -2.54 5.29
C LEU A 86 14.84 -3.14 3.92
N TYR A 87 15.88 -3.40 3.14
CA TYR A 87 15.74 -4.01 1.82
C TYR A 87 15.07 -5.39 1.88
N ILE A 88 15.44 -6.22 2.87
CA ILE A 88 14.84 -7.55 3.05
C ILE A 88 13.37 -7.43 3.44
N LEU A 89 13.02 -6.52 4.35
CA LEU A 89 11.63 -6.26 4.71
C LEU A 89 10.81 -5.79 3.51
N LEU A 90 11.36 -4.94 2.63
CA LEU A 90 10.72 -4.51 1.40
C LEU A 90 10.59 -5.64 0.38
N GLN A 91 11.57 -6.56 0.31
CA GLN A 91 11.45 -7.75 -0.54
C GLN A 91 10.39 -8.72 -0.01
N ALA A 92 10.29 -8.88 1.29
CA ALA A 92 9.26 -9.69 1.92
C ALA A 92 7.87 -9.12 1.63
N SER A 93 7.71 -7.80 1.62
CA SER A 93 6.42 -7.16 1.29
C SER A 93 6.00 -7.41 -0.16
N ALA A 94 6.94 -7.45 -1.11
CA ALA A 94 6.65 -7.83 -2.49
C ALA A 94 6.17 -9.29 -2.63
N ASN A 95 6.41 -10.12 -1.62
CA ASN A 95 5.91 -11.49 -1.51
C ASN A 95 4.65 -11.62 -0.63
N GLY A 96 4.03 -10.50 -0.26
CA GLY A 96 2.80 -10.46 0.53
C GLY A 96 3.00 -10.46 2.06
N HIS A 97 4.22 -10.24 2.56
CA HIS A 97 4.50 -10.22 3.99
C HIS A 97 4.62 -8.78 4.51
N THR A 98 3.81 -8.41 5.49
CA THR A 98 3.93 -7.10 6.15
C THR A 98 5.05 -7.06 7.18
N TYR A 99 5.50 -8.21 7.66
CA TYR A 99 6.59 -8.40 8.62
C TYR A 99 7.40 -9.66 8.34
N LEU A 100 8.55 -9.77 9.00
CA LEU A 100 9.30 -11.03 9.14
C LEU A 100 9.59 -11.32 10.62
N PRO A 101 9.62 -12.60 11.02
CA PRO A 101 10.23 -13.00 12.28
C PRO A 101 11.69 -12.54 12.34
N GLN A 102 12.14 -12.01 13.49
CA GLN A 102 13.50 -11.47 13.64
C GLN A 102 14.58 -12.48 13.25
N LYS A 103 14.40 -13.76 13.62
CA LYS A 103 15.34 -14.83 13.27
C LYS A 103 15.47 -15.00 11.76
N GLU A 104 14.36 -14.94 11.05
CA GLU A 104 14.32 -15.07 9.60
C GLU A 104 14.95 -13.83 8.93
N LEU A 105 14.58 -12.63 9.38
CA LEU A 105 15.19 -11.38 8.92
C LEU A 105 16.72 -11.42 9.06
N PHE A 106 17.23 -11.82 10.20
CA PHE A 106 18.67 -11.89 10.45
C PHE A 106 19.36 -12.97 9.62
N SER A 107 18.71 -14.12 9.42
CA SER A 107 19.24 -15.17 8.55
C SER A 107 19.39 -14.70 7.11
N GLN A 108 18.33 -14.09 6.55
CA GLN A 108 18.35 -13.53 5.19
C GLN A 108 19.37 -12.38 5.07
N ALA A 109 19.50 -11.56 6.11
CA ALA A 109 20.46 -10.45 6.14
C ALA A 109 21.90 -10.95 6.24
N ALA A 110 22.18 -12.00 7.02
CA ALA A 110 23.50 -12.62 7.08
C ALA A 110 23.93 -13.16 5.70
N ASP A 111 23.02 -13.77 4.97
CA ASP A 111 23.27 -14.25 3.61
C ASP A 111 23.53 -13.13 2.62
N LEU A 112 22.78 -12.04 2.71
CA LEU A 112 22.93 -10.89 1.81
C LEU A 112 24.19 -10.09 2.08
N LEU A 113 24.40 -9.75 3.36
CA LEU A 113 25.44 -8.81 3.81
C LEU A 113 26.78 -9.47 4.10
N LYS A 114 26.78 -10.79 4.34
CA LYS A 114 27.94 -11.57 4.82
C LYS A 114 28.47 -11.04 6.16
N VAL A 115 27.53 -10.75 7.07
CA VAL A 115 27.78 -10.26 8.43
C VAL A 115 27.10 -11.20 9.43
N GLU A 116 27.70 -11.40 10.59
CA GLU A 116 27.14 -12.26 11.64
C GLU A 116 25.83 -11.70 12.19
N PRO A 117 24.81 -12.57 12.45
CA PRO A 117 23.51 -12.15 12.98
C PRO A 117 23.60 -11.35 14.29
N SER A 118 24.54 -11.67 15.18
CA SER A 118 24.75 -10.97 16.44
C SER A 118 25.11 -9.49 16.30
N ALA A 119 25.76 -9.12 15.19
CA ALA A 119 26.08 -7.72 14.88
C ALA A 119 24.85 -6.89 14.50
N MET A 120 23.73 -7.55 14.15
CA MET A 120 22.53 -6.86 13.63
C MET A 120 21.59 -6.37 14.74
N GLU A 121 21.64 -6.94 15.95
CA GLU A 121 20.73 -6.61 17.05
C GLU A 121 20.80 -5.13 17.42
N LYS A 122 22.01 -4.59 17.58
CA LYS A 122 22.22 -3.17 17.85
C LYS A 122 21.62 -2.28 16.78
N HIS A 123 21.82 -2.65 15.52
CA HIS A 123 21.30 -1.86 14.39
C HIS A 123 19.78 -1.91 14.30
N LEU A 124 19.17 -3.06 14.64
CA LEU A 124 17.71 -3.15 14.73
C LEU A 124 17.16 -2.26 15.82
N MET A 125 17.81 -2.20 17.01
CA MET A 125 17.43 -1.28 18.09
C MET A 125 17.54 0.19 17.66
N ASP A 126 18.64 0.56 17.01
CA ASP A 126 18.81 1.92 16.47
C ASP A 126 17.71 2.27 15.47
N MET A 127 17.35 1.33 14.58
CA MET A 127 16.28 1.53 13.59
C MET A 127 14.91 1.67 14.23
N GLN A 128 14.66 1.04 15.39
CA GLN A 128 13.44 1.28 16.18
C GLN A 128 13.42 2.71 16.76
N ILE A 129 14.55 3.17 17.32
CA ILE A 129 14.69 4.55 17.84
C ILE A 129 14.47 5.56 16.72
N ASP A 130 15.04 5.31 15.54
CA ASP A 130 14.90 6.13 14.33
C ASP A 130 13.50 5.99 13.68
N ARG A 131 12.61 5.18 14.24
CA ARG A 131 11.25 4.90 13.73
C ARG A 131 11.22 4.37 12.30
N LYS A 132 12.27 3.70 11.86
CA LYS A 132 12.32 3.04 10.54
C LYS A 132 11.68 1.65 10.56
N VAL A 133 11.69 0.99 11.72
CA VAL A 133 11.06 -0.31 11.94
C VAL A 133 10.24 -0.32 13.23
N VAL A 134 9.29 -1.23 13.30
CA VAL A 134 8.53 -1.55 14.52
C VAL A 134 8.76 -3.02 14.84
N VAL A 135 9.12 -3.31 16.09
CA VAL A 135 9.28 -4.68 16.58
C VAL A 135 8.16 -4.99 17.57
N LYS A 136 7.44 -6.06 17.34
CA LYS A 136 6.37 -6.58 18.19
C LYS A 136 6.79 -7.93 18.78
N THR A 137 6.46 -8.14 20.03
CA THR A 137 6.61 -9.45 20.68
C THR A 137 5.33 -10.25 20.50
N VAL A 138 5.45 -11.52 20.11
CA VAL A 138 4.29 -12.42 20.06
C VAL A 138 3.91 -12.74 21.50
N PRO A 139 2.66 -12.48 21.93
CA PRO A 139 2.21 -12.84 23.26
C PRO A 139 2.38 -14.36 23.53
N ASP A 140 2.75 -14.70 24.75
CA ASP A 140 2.81 -16.09 25.25
C ASP A 140 3.72 -17.04 24.45
N SER A 141 4.66 -16.50 23.66
CA SER A 141 5.67 -17.32 22.95
C SER A 141 6.86 -17.66 23.89
N GLU A 142 7.23 -18.94 23.96
CA GLU A 142 8.42 -19.42 24.67
C GLU A 142 9.29 -20.26 23.73
N PRO A 143 10.50 -19.81 23.36
CA PRO A 143 11.15 -18.54 23.71
C PRO A 143 10.45 -17.34 23.04
N PRO A 144 10.65 -16.12 23.55
CA PRO A 144 10.05 -14.92 22.98
C PRO A 144 10.33 -14.80 21.47
N GLU A 145 9.26 -14.61 20.70
CA GLU A 145 9.34 -14.38 19.25
C GLU A 145 9.09 -12.89 18.95
N TYR A 146 9.93 -12.34 18.10
CA TYR A 146 9.86 -10.94 17.70
C TYR A 146 9.51 -10.82 16.22
N LEU A 147 8.50 -10.01 15.91
CA LEU A 147 8.07 -9.71 14.55
C LEU A 147 8.56 -8.32 14.17
N VAL A 148 9.29 -8.22 13.07
CA VAL A 148 9.89 -6.96 12.60
C VAL A 148 9.15 -6.48 11.36
N TYR A 149 8.56 -5.30 11.47
CA TYR A 149 7.88 -4.58 10.40
C TYR A 149 8.74 -3.43 9.90
N SER A 150 8.67 -3.06 8.62
CA SER A 150 8.98 -1.68 8.28
C SER A 150 7.89 -0.77 8.83
N SER A 151 8.24 0.43 9.29
CA SER A 151 7.25 1.34 9.89
C SER A 151 6.11 1.66 8.95
N HIS A 152 6.39 1.79 7.63
CA HIS A 152 5.39 2.03 6.62
C HIS A 152 4.29 0.94 6.64
N TYR A 153 4.66 -0.32 6.53
CA TYR A 153 3.69 -1.43 6.51
C TYR A 153 3.00 -1.64 7.85
N TYR A 154 3.71 -1.40 8.96
CA TYR A 154 3.08 -1.46 10.29
C TYR A 154 1.93 -0.47 10.43
N TYR A 155 2.17 0.79 10.08
CA TYR A 155 1.12 1.81 10.20
C TYR A 155 0.04 1.67 9.14
N LEU A 156 0.37 1.18 7.95
CA LEU A 156 -0.61 0.86 6.93
C LEU A 156 -1.59 -0.22 7.44
N GLU A 157 -1.07 -1.33 7.96
CA GLU A 157 -1.88 -2.41 8.53
C GLU A 157 -2.72 -1.94 9.73
N LEU A 158 -2.10 -1.19 10.65
CA LEU A 158 -2.77 -0.65 11.83
C LEU A 158 -3.91 0.32 11.46
N ASN A 159 -3.66 1.22 10.53
CA ASN A 159 -4.67 2.18 10.08
C ASN A 159 -5.80 1.47 9.34
N THR A 160 -5.49 0.53 8.46
CA THR A 160 -6.50 -0.28 7.76
C THR A 160 -7.36 -1.04 8.76
N ALA A 161 -6.76 -1.69 9.76
CA ALA A 161 -7.50 -2.40 10.81
C ALA A 161 -8.42 -1.45 11.61
N ARG A 162 -7.94 -0.24 11.92
CA ARG A 162 -8.76 0.78 12.60
C ARG A 162 -9.93 1.23 11.73
N MET A 163 -9.70 1.54 10.45
CA MET A 163 -10.76 1.96 9.53
C MET A 163 -11.82 0.86 9.38
N LEU A 164 -11.42 -0.40 9.24
CA LEU A 164 -12.35 -1.54 9.19
C LEU A 164 -13.13 -1.72 10.51
N HIS A 165 -12.46 -1.53 11.65
CA HIS A 165 -13.13 -1.57 12.96
C HIS A 165 -14.18 -0.47 13.09
N ASP A 166 -13.83 0.76 12.70
CA ASP A 166 -14.72 1.92 12.80
C ASP A 166 -15.90 1.81 11.82
N LEU A 167 -15.69 1.15 10.66
CA LEU A 167 -16.74 0.87 9.69
C LEU A 167 -17.73 -0.21 10.18
N ASN A 168 -17.28 -1.11 11.06
CA ASN A 168 -18.09 -2.24 11.54
C ASN A 168 -19.10 -1.83 12.63
N ILE A 169 -20.02 -0.94 12.27
CA ILE A 169 -21.13 -0.55 13.13
C ILE A 169 -22.22 -1.62 13.03
N ARG A 170 -22.70 -2.11 14.16
CA ARG A 170 -23.78 -3.11 14.17
C ARG A 170 -25.14 -2.43 14.10
N GLY A 171 -25.98 -2.93 13.18
CA GLY A 171 -27.40 -2.66 13.14
C GLY A 171 -28.17 -3.52 14.15
N ASP A 172 -29.44 -3.22 14.33
CA ASP A 172 -30.35 -3.94 15.24
C ASP A 172 -31.68 -4.23 14.54
N ILE A 173 -31.62 -4.67 13.28
CA ILE A 173 -32.82 -5.07 12.53
C ILE A 173 -33.21 -6.47 12.95
N PRO A 174 -34.48 -6.67 13.43
CA PRO A 174 -34.90 -7.96 13.91
C PRO A 174 -34.80 -9.07 12.86
N GLU A 175 -34.30 -10.24 13.27
CA GLU A 175 -34.18 -11.41 12.37
C GLU A 175 -35.50 -11.78 11.68
N THR A 176 -36.62 -11.62 12.38
CA THR A 176 -37.96 -11.90 11.84
C THR A 176 -38.33 -11.00 10.67
N GLU A 177 -37.89 -9.75 10.70
CA GLU A 177 -38.09 -8.78 9.60
C GLU A 177 -37.21 -9.11 8.40
N ILE A 178 -35.94 -9.40 8.62
CA ILE A 178 -35.01 -9.80 7.57
C ILE A 178 -35.50 -11.07 6.91
N ARG A 179 -35.91 -12.10 7.67
CA ARG A 179 -36.47 -13.35 7.14
C ARG A 179 -37.74 -13.12 6.32
N ALA A 180 -38.63 -12.23 6.77
CA ALA A 180 -39.85 -11.92 6.03
C ALA A 180 -39.54 -11.25 4.67
N ASN A 181 -38.59 -10.35 4.61
CA ASN A 181 -38.16 -9.70 3.38
C ASN A 181 -37.42 -10.70 2.46
N LEU A 182 -36.55 -11.52 3.03
CA LEU A 182 -35.82 -12.55 2.29
C LEU A 182 -36.75 -13.60 1.69
N ALA A 183 -37.80 -14.01 2.41
CA ALA A 183 -38.82 -14.93 1.88
C ALA A 183 -39.56 -14.37 0.66
N LYS A 184 -39.80 -13.04 0.62
CA LYS A 184 -40.39 -12.37 -0.55
C LYS A 184 -39.43 -12.42 -1.75
N ILE A 185 -38.14 -12.17 -1.52
CA ILE A 185 -37.07 -12.23 -2.55
C ILE A 185 -36.98 -13.67 -3.10
N GLN A 186 -36.83 -14.66 -2.22
CA GLN A 186 -36.75 -16.08 -2.62
C GLN A 186 -37.95 -16.52 -3.46
N LYS A 187 -39.15 -16.06 -3.10
CA LYS A 187 -40.36 -16.36 -3.85
C LYS A 187 -40.42 -15.67 -5.20
N ARG A 188 -40.03 -14.38 -5.27
CA ARG A 188 -40.04 -13.58 -6.50
C ARG A 188 -39.08 -14.13 -7.53
N ASP A 189 -37.89 -14.48 -7.10
CA ASP A 189 -36.80 -14.87 -7.99
C ASP A 189 -36.64 -16.37 -8.14
N GLN A 190 -37.53 -17.15 -7.51
CA GLN A 190 -37.53 -18.61 -7.53
C GLN A 190 -36.19 -19.21 -7.09
N ILE A 191 -35.49 -18.57 -6.15
CA ILE A 191 -34.27 -19.05 -5.54
C ILE A 191 -34.54 -19.69 -4.20
N HIS A 192 -33.68 -20.60 -3.79
CA HIS A 192 -33.69 -21.17 -2.46
C HIS A 192 -32.29 -20.99 -1.84
N LEU A 193 -32.22 -20.32 -0.70
CA LEU A 193 -30.99 -20.11 0.05
C LEU A 193 -30.88 -21.20 1.12
N ASP A 194 -29.67 -21.70 1.33
CA ASP A 194 -29.37 -22.55 2.48
C ASP A 194 -29.19 -21.70 3.77
N GLU A 195 -29.13 -22.37 4.93
CA GLU A 195 -29.02 -21.70 6.23
C GLU A 195 -27.81 -20.76 6.34
N LEU A 196 -26.65 -21.12 5.73
CA LEU A 196 -25.46 -20.29 5.75
C LEU A 196 -25.58 -19.07 4.84
N GLN A 197 -26.26 -19.22 3.72
CA GLN A 197 -26.55 -18.13 2.79
C GLN A 197 -27.56 -17.14 3.41
N GLU A 198 -28.63 -17.65 4.05
CA GLU A 198 -29.56 -16.80 4.81
C GLU A 198 -28.85 -16.05 5.95
N LYS A 199 -27.96 -16.74 6.68
CA LYS A 199 -27.14 -16.13 7.72
C LYS A 199 -26.23 -15.05 7.15
N ALA A 200 -25.66 -15.25 5.98
CA ALA A 200 -24.83 -14.23 5.33
C ALA A 200 -25.61 -12.96 4.99
N VAL A 201 -26.88 -13.09 4.54
CA VAL A 201 -27.76 -11.94 4.33
C VAL A 201 -28.09 -11.25 5.67
N PHE A 202 -28.39 -12.02 6.70
CA PHE A 202 -28.65 -11.47 8.04
C PHE A 202 -27.46 -10.67 8.60
N GLU A 203 -26.25 -11.24 8.49
CA GLU A 203 -25.04 -10.55 8.94
C GLU A 203 -24.72 -9.33 8.04
N ALA A 204 -24.98 -9.38 6.74
CA ALA A 204 -24.79 -8.23 5.84
C ALA A 204 -25.68 -7.05 6.23
N VAL A 205 -26.92 -7.31 6.67
CA VAL A 205 -27.87 -6.28 7.06
C VAL A 205 -27.53 -5.65 8.42
N ASN A 206 -26.98 -6.45 9.34
CA ASN A 206 -26.71 -6.03 10.72
C ASN A 206 -25.24 -5.71 11.01
N SER A 207 -24.34 -5.83 10.04
CA SER A 207 -22.90 -5.53 10.24
C SER A 207 -22.43 -4.51 9.24
N GLY A 208 -21.69 -3.50 9.69
CA GLY A 208 -21.08 -2.52 8.80
C GLY A 208 -19.91 -3.08 7.99
N LEU A 209 -19.41 -4.27 8.35
CA LEU A 209 -18.38 -5.00 7.60
C LEU A 209 -18.67 -6.49 7.63
N LEU A 210 -18.71 -7.13 6.46
CA LEU A 210 -18.87 -8.58 6.33
C LEU A 210 -17.86 -9.15 5.35
N VAL A 211 -17.23 -10.26 5.71
CA VAL A 211 -16.36 -11.04 4.82
C VAL A 211 -17.02 -12.39 4.55
N ILE A 212 -17.34 -12.66 3.28
CA ILE A 212 -17.92 -13.90 2.82
C ILE A 212 -16.83 -14.72 2.13
N THR A 213 -16.54 -15.91 2.66
CA THR A 213 -15.58 -16.85 2.07
C THR A 213 -16.26 -18.14 1.65
N GLY A 214 -15.71 -18.83 0.67
CA GLY A 214 -16.23 -20.12 0.22
C GLY A 214 -15.52 -20.61 -1.05
N GLY A 215 -15.49 -21.91 -1.23
CA GLY A 215 -14.91 -22.56 -2.40
C GLY A 215 -15.68 -22.29 -3.70
N PRO A 216 -15.21 -22.79 -4.84
CA PRO A 216 -15.97 -22.77 -6.10
C PRO A 216 -17.28 -23.54 -5.96
N GLY A 217 -18.38 -23.01 -6.51
CA GLY A 217 -19.67 -23.69 -6.51
C GLY A 217 -20.46 -23.65 -5.17
N THR A 218 -20.00 -22.94 -4.15
CA THR A 218 -20.72 -22.81 -2.86
C THR A 218 -21.86 -21.80 -2.88
N GLY A 219 -22.23 -21.27 -4.04
CA GLY A 219 -23.34 -20.32 -4.15
C GLY A 219 -23.04 -18.90 -3.72
N LYS A 220 -21.75 -18.48 -3.64
CA LYS A 220 -21.39 -17.08 -3.31
C LYS A 220 -22.13 -16.05 -4.15
N THR A 221 -22.22 -16.27 -5.47
CA THR A 221 -22.95 -15.37 -6.38
C THR A 221 -24.44 -15.29 -6.05
N THR A 222 -25.06 -16.40 -5.69
CA THR A 222 -26.46 -16.44 -5.26
C THR A 222 -26.66 -15.63 -3.97
N THR A 223 -25.74 -15.78 -3.02
CA THR A 223 -25.74 -15.01 -1.76
C THR A 223 -25.56 -13.52 -2.03
N ILE A 224 -24.61 -13.14 -2.87
CA ILE A 224 -24.36 -11.75 -3.26
C ILE A 224 -25.62 -11.15 -3.92
N ASN A 225 -26.26 -11.86 -4.84
CA ASN A 225 -27.50 -11.41 -5.48
C ASN A 225 -28.63 -11.22 -4.47
N ALA A 226 -28.78 -12.12 -3.51
CA ALA A 226 -29.78 -11.97 -2.45
C ALA A 226 -29.51 -10.75 -1.56
N ILE A 227 -28.24 -10.47 -1.23
CA ILE A 227 -27.82 -9.27 -0.50
C ILE A 227 -28.14 -8.01 -1.31
N ILE A 228 -27.76 -7.97 -2.58
CA ILE A 228 -28.03 -6.82 -3.47
C ILE A 228 -29.53 -6.53 -3.50
N GLN A 229 -30.35 -7.56 -3.74
CA GLN A 229 -31.79 -7.39 -3.83
C GLN A 229 -32.46 -6.99 -2.52
N TYR A 230 -31.89 -7.44 -1.39
CA TYR A 230 -32.36 -6.99 -0.07
C TYR A 230 -32.15 -5.49 0.06
N PHE A 231 -30.94 -4.98 -0.17
CA PHE A 231 -30.61 -3.56 -0.03
C PHE A 231 -31.29 -2.68 -1.08
N GLU A 232 -31.47 -3.18 -2.31
CA GLU A 232 -32.25 -2.48 -3.34
C GLU A 232 -33.71 -2.31 -2.92
N ASN A 233 -34.34 -3.33 -2.33
CA ASN A 233 -35.70 -3.22 -1.84
C ASN A 233 -35.84 -2.21 -0.67
N GLU A 234 -34.77 -1.99 0.09
CA GLU A 234 -34.69 -0.94 1.12
C GLU A 234 -34.35 0.45 0.54
N GLY A 235 -34.14 0.56 -0.77
CA GLY A 235 -33.85 1.83 -1.44
C GLY A 235 -32.43 2.33 -1.28
N MET A 236 -31.49 1.44 -0.93
CA MET A 236 -30.07 1.78 -0.71
C MET A 236 -29.31 1.86 -2.03
N GLU A 237 -28.35 2.78 -2.10
CA GLU A 237 -27.43 2.89 -3.23
C GLU A 237 -26.27 1.90 -3.08
N ILE A 238 -26.10 1.03 -4.11
CA ILE A 238 -25.17 -0.08 -4.08
C ILE A 238 -24.09 0.11 -5.15
N LEU A 239 -22.83 0.03 -4.75
CA LEU A 239 -21.69 -0.01 -5.66
C LEU A 239 -21.05 -1.39 -5.67
N LEU A 240 -20.77 -1.89 -6.88
CA LEU A 240 -20.11 -3.18 -7.07
C LEU A 240 -18.72 -2.98 -7.66
N ALA A 241 -17.73 -3.68 -7.09
CA ALA A 241 -16.36 -3.62 -7.60
C ALA A 241 -15.64 -4.97 -7.55
N ALA A 242 -14.56 -5.06 -8.33
CA ALA A 242 -13.62 -6.17 -8.28
C ALA A 242 -12.19 -5.68 -8.59
N PRO A 243 -11.14 -6.40 -8.18
CA PRO A 243 -9.76 -5.99 -8.43
C PRO A 243 -9.40 -5.92 -9.93
N THR A 244 -9.97 -6.80 -10.75
CA THR A 244 -9.65 -6.90 -12.17
C THR A 244 -10.86 -6.61 -13.07
N GLY A 245 -10.59 -6.12 -14.29
CA GLY A 245 -11.65 -5.88 -15.29
C GLY A 245 -12.42 -7.14 -15.67
N ARG A 246 -11.75 -8.31 -15.67
CA ARG A 246 -12.39 -9.60 -15.96
C ARG A 246 -13.35 -10.00 -14.84
N ALA A 247 -12.95 -9.84 -13.59
CA ALA A 247 -13.81 -10.12 -12.44
C ALA A 247 -15.00 -9.15 -12.37
N ALA A 248 -14.77 -7.85 -12.60
CA ALA A 248 -15.84 -6.86 -12.66
C ALA A 248 -16.87 -7.18 -13.76
N LYS A 249 -16.40 -7.54 -14.96
CA LYS A 249 -17.30 -7.94 -16.06
C LYS A 249 -18.12 -9.16 -15.69
N ARG A 250 -17.47 -10.20 -15.11
CA ARG A 250 -18.17 -11.41 -14.64
C ARG A 250 -19.23 -11.08 -13.57
N MET A 251 -18.88 -10.19 -12.64
CA MET A 251 -19.81 -9.72 -11.60
C MET A 251 -21.03 -9.04 -12.23
N THR A 252 -20.82 -8.16 -13.22
CA THR A 252 -21.92 -7.54 -13.97
C THR A 252 -22.81 -8.57 -14.67
N GLU A 253 -22.21 -9.55 -15.36
CA GLU A 253 -22.96 -10.60 -16.09
C GLU A 253 -23.78 -11.50 -15.13
N THR A 254 -23.29 -11.75 -13.93
CA THR A 254 -23.93 -12.65 -12.97
C THR A 254 -24.94 -11.97 -12.04
N THR A 255 -24.76 -10.68 -11.76
CA THR A 255 -25.65 -9.91 -10.87
C THR A 255 -26.68 -9.08 -11.63
N GLY A 256 -26.39 -8.72 -12.88
CA GLY A 256 -27.17 -7.77 -13.66
C GLY A 256 -26.92 -6.29 -13.31
N TYR A 257 -26.08 -6.02 -12.31
CA TYR A 257 -25.69 -4.66 -11.88
C TYR A 257 -24.33 -4.27 -12.42
N GLU A 258 -24.11 -3.00 -12.76
CA GLU A 258 -22.82 -2.53 -13.24
C GLU A 258 -21.75 -2.64 -12.15
N ALA A 259 -20.75 -3.49 -12.37
CA ALA A 259 -19.57 -3.59 -11.53
C ALA A 259 -18.35 -2.94 -12.21
N ARG A 260 -17.49 -2.29 -11.44
CA ARG A 260 -16.30 -1.59 -11.91
C ARG A 260 -15.04 -2.18 -11.29
N THR A 261 -13.87 -1.88 -11.83
CA THR A 261 -12.63 -2.18 -11.09
C THR A 261 -12.50 -1.24 -9.89
N ILE A 262 -11.87 -1.71 -8.81
CA ILE A 262 -11.61 -0.88 -7.62
C ILE A 262 -10.92 0.43 -8.03
N HIS A 263 -9.91 0.37 -8.90
CA HIS A 263 -9.21 1.55 -9.41
C HIS A 263 -10.14 2.55 -10.11
N ARG A 264 -11.10 2.05 -10.89
CA ARG A 264 -12.07 2.90 -11.59
C ARG A 264 -13.13 3.46 -10.64
N MET A 265 -13.55 2.68 -9.66
CA MET A 265 -14.50 3.11 -8.62
C MET A 265 -13.90 4.22 -7.76
N LEU A 266 -12.60 4.10 -7.43
CA LEU A 266 -11.86 5.08 -6.63
C LEU A 266 -11.25 6.23 -7.47
N GLU A 267 -11.55 6.28 -8.78
CA GLU A 267 -11.10 7.37 -9.68
C GLU A 267 -9.59 7.59 -9.63
N LEU A 268 -8.81 6.53 -10.00
CA LEU A 268 -7.36 6.61 -10.05
C LEU A 268 -6.90 7.59 -11.13
N VAL A 269 -6.23 8.67 -10.74
CA VAL A 269 -5.73 9.73 -11.63
C VAL A 269 -4.21 9.88 -11.53
N PRO A 270 -3.51 10.26 -12.64
CA PRO A 270 -2.09 10.57 -12.61
C PRO A 270 -1.83 11.85 -11.81
N SER A 271 -0.92 11.80 -10.83
CA SER A 271 -0.46 12.99 -10.10
C SER A 271 0.36 13.87 -11.05
N GLY A 272 -0.16 15.02 -11.46
CA GLY A 272 0.61 15.97 -12.26
C GLY A 272 -0.08 16.58 -13.50
N ILE A 273 -1.35 16.29 -13.77
CA ILE A 273 -2.13 17.04 -14.73
C ILE A 273 -2.96 18.08 -13.94
N PRO A 274 -2.68 19.38 -14.04
CA PRO A 274 -3.58 20.36 -13.47
C PRO A 274 -4.91 20.26 -14.21
N ASP A 275 -5.98 20.06 -13.47
CA ASP A 275 -7.33 20.08 -13.99
C ASP A 275 -7.56 21.39 -14.75
N SER A 276 -7.77 21.31 -16.08
CA SER A 276 -8.00 22.45 -16.95
C SER A 276 -9.43 23.01 -16.80
N GLY A 277 -10.02 22.97 -15.61
CA GLY A 277 -11.42 23.27 -15.37
C GLY A 277 -11.83 23.96 -14.09
N SER A 278 -10.92 24.62 -13.33
CA SER A 278 -11.41 25.56 -12.29
C SER A 278 -10.50 26.76 -12.12
N MET A 279 -10.81 27.83 -12.84
CA MET A 279 -10.39 29.17 -12.44
C MET A 279 -11.21 29.64 -11.22
N ALA A 280 -10.47 30.24 -10.28
CA ALA A 280 -10.87 31.14 -9.21
C ALA A 280 -11.15 30.53 -7.84
N GLY A 281 -10.21 30.80 -6.94
CA GLY A 281 -10.40 30.72 -5.49
C GLY A 281 -9.09 30.86 -4.71
N ASN A 282 -8.59 32.11 -4.51
CA ASN A 282 -7.57 32.43 -3.53
C ASN A 282 -7.98 31.90 -2.16
N ASN A 283 -7.17 31.01 -1.55
CA ASN A 283 -7.00 31.04 -0.12
C ASN A 283 -5.63 30.47 0.27
N ALA A 284 -4.84 31.37 0.85
CA ALA A 284 -3.59 31.07 1.50
C ALA A 284 -3.83 30.25 2.77
N SER A 285 -3.32 29.04 2.82
CA SER A 285 -2.97 28.36 4.06
C SER A 285 -1.91 27.29 3.73
N GLY A 286 -0.70 27.55 4.20
CA GLY A 286 0.46 26.69 3.97
C GLY A 286 0.27 25.32 4.60
N LYS A 287 0.07 24.32 3.77
CA LYS A 287 0.40 22.93 4.07
C LYS A 287 1.38 22.45 3.01
N ASN A 288 2.53 21.99 3.46
CA ASN A 288 3.56 21.40 2.61
C ASN A 288 2.98 20.23 1.84
N VAL A 289 2.61 20.47 0.59
CA VAL A 289 2.33 19.39 -0.37
C VAL A 289 3.70 18.93 -0.84
N SER A 290 4.16 17.80 -0.35
CA SER A 290 5.33 17.12 -0.89
C SER A 290 4.97 16.65 -2.30
N PHE A 291 5.49 17.34 -3.30
CA PHE A 291 5.47 16.90 -4.69
C PHE A 291 6.31 15.63 -4.83
N SER A 292 5.70 14.46 -4.69
CA SER A 292 6.28 13.21 -5.18
C SER A 292 6.08 13.16 -6.68
N SER A 293 7.17 13.22 -7.41
CA SER A 293 7.23 13.19 -8.86
C SER A 293 6.55 11.94 -9.44
N GLY A 294 5.43 12.12 -10.14
CA GLY A 294 4.91 11.12 -11.10
C GLY A 294 4.16 9.93 -10.52
N GLY A 295 3.56 10.03 -9.35
CA GLY A 295 2.68 9.00 -8.77
C GLY A 295 1.26 9.06 -9.34
N MET A 296 0.48 7.98 -9.11
CA MET A 296 -0.98 7.98 -9.24
C MET A 296 -1.58 8.21 -7.86
N HIS A 297 -2.75 8.87 -7.79
CA HIS A 297 -3.52 9.00 -6.56
C HIS A 297 -4.99 8.70 -6.84
N PHE A 298 -5.71 8.31 -5.80
CA PHE A 298 -7.15 8.11 -5.87
C PHE A 298 -7.86 9.42 -5.54
N ASP A 299 -8.78 9.84 -6.40
CA ASP A 299 -9.59 11.04 -6.19
C ASP A 299 -10.66 10.80 -5.12
N ARG A 300 -11.15 9.56 -5.01
CA ARG A 300 -12.00 9.10 -3.91
C ARG A 300 -11.15 8.66 -2.73
N ASN A 301 -11.28 9.37 -1.61
CA ASN A 301 -10.50 9.20 -0.38
C ASN A 301 -11.29 9.71 0.84
N GLU A 302 -10.65 9.85 2.00
CA GLU A 302 -11.31 10.33 3.24
C GLU A 302 -11.91 11.74 3.12
N GLU A 303 -11.36 12.61 2.27
CA GLU A 303 -11.87 13.98 2.06
C GLU A 303 -12.97 14.02 0.98
N ASN A 304 -13.02 13.01 0.11
CA ASN A 304 -13.99 12.86 -0.98
C ASN A 304 -14.49 11.41 -1.06
N PRO A 305 -15.30 10.94 -0.10
CA PRO A 305 -15.76 9.55 -0.04
C PRO A 305 -16.69 9.19 -1.20
N LEU A 306 -16.88 7.88 -1.40
CA LEU A 306 -17.90 7.36 -2.30
C LEU A 306 -19.29 7.69 -1.75
N ASP A 307 -20.18 8.10 -2.65
CA ASP A 307 -21.59 8.33 -2.32
C ASP A 307 -22.36 7.01 -2.55
N ALA A 308 -22.40 6.17 -1.52
CA ALA A 308 -23.05 4.88 -1.55
C ALA A 308 -23.35 4.38 -0.13
N ASP A 309 -24.47 3.66 0.02
CA ASP A 309 -24.87 3.02 1.26
C ASP A 309 -24.19 1.66 1.45
N VAL A 310 -23.99 0.94 0.35
CA VAL A 310 -23.44 -0.42 0.34
C VAL A 310 -22.38 -0.56 -0.75
N ILE A 311 -21.22 -1.10 -0.37
CA ILE A 311 -20.15 -1.43 -1.31
C ILE A 311 -19.87 -2.93 -1.23
N ILE A 312 -19.96 -3.63 -2.36
CA ILE A 312 -19.68 -5.05 -2.47
C ILE A 312 -18.46 -5.24 -3.36
N ILE A 313 -17.43 -5.90 -2.84
CA ILE A 313 -16.19 -6.18 -3.58
C ILE A 313 -16.02 -7.69 -3.68
N ASP A 314 -15.96 -8.21 -4.91
CA ASP A 314 -15.68 -9.63 -5.17
C ASP A 314 -14.18 -9.86 -5.44
N GLU A 315 -13.72 -11.08 -5.20
CA GLU A 315 -12.33 -11.51 -5.40
C GLU A 315 -11.27 -10.69 -4.63
N MET A 316 -11.57 -10.26 -3.40
CA MET A 316 -10.66 -9.47 -2.54
C MET A 316 -9.28 -10.14 -2.30
N SER A 317 -9.17 -11.45 -2.46
CA SER A 317 -7.89 -12.18 -2.36
C SER A 317 -6.86 -11.79 -3.43
N MET A 318 -7.26 -11.03 -4.46
CA MET A 318 -6.39 -10.51 -5.51
C MET A 318 -5.93 -9.06 -5.25
N VAL A 319 -6.30 -8.48 -4.13
CA VAL A 319 -5.85 -7.14 -3.72
C VAL A 319 -4.58 -7.29 -2.90
N ASP A 320 -3.53 -6.55 -3.28
CA ASP A 320 -2.23 -6.53 -2.61
C ASP A 320 -2.25 -5.71 -1.32
#